data_3145a0a98e1b42e5ee7677fbcfc00476
#
_entry.id   3145a0a98e1b42e5ee7677fbcfc00476
#
_cell.length_a   1.000
_cell.length_b   1.000
_cell.length_c   1.000
_cell.angle_alpha   90.00
_cell.angle_beta   90.00
_cell.angle_gamma   90.00
#
_symmetry.space_group_name_H-M   'P 1'
#
loop_
_entity.id
_entity.type
_entity.pdbx_description
1 polymer ?
#
loop_
_entity_poly.entity_id
_entity_poly.type
_entity_poly.pdbx_seq_one_letter_code
_entity_poly.pdbx_strand_id
1 'polypeptide(L)'
;MAYELFYWPTIQGRGEFVRLALEEAGVPYVDVAREPGGMGRMMAAMDGPDHPSFAPPFLKAGELLVGQTANILLFLGQRHGLAPDDEQGRLWVNQIQLTIADLVAEAHDTHHPIATSLYYEDQRPEAKRRAADFIETRIPKFFDWFEGILGRPEPKDYLLGERVTYADLSLFQLVAGLRYAFPQALARIDAGYPLLSALHDRVAQRPRIAAYLASKRRLPFNEEGIFRHYDELDQVAHPGAGHGGG
;
A
#
# COMPACT_ATOMS: atom_id res chain seq x y z
N MET A 1 -19.32 -8.87 16.11
CA MET A 1 -19.87 -8.50 14.79
C MET A 1 -18.75 -8.60 13.75
N ALA A 2 -19.07 -9.02 12.51
CA ALA A 2 -18.10 -9.00 11.42
C ALA A 2 -17.96 -7.56 10.91
N TYR A 3 -16.76 -7.19 10.47
CA TYR A 3 -16.53 -5.93 9.76
C TYR A 3 -17.08 -6.00 8.35
N GLU A 4 -17.50 -4.87 7.78
CA GLU A 4 -17.85 -4.74 6.37
C GLU A 4 -16.83 -3.80 5.71
N LEU A 5 -16.00 -4.35 4.82
CA LEU A 5 -15.04 -3.57 4.04
C LEU A 5 -15.66 -3.21 2.69
N PHE A 6 -15.64 -1.94 2.36
CA PHE A 6 -16.13 -1.40 1.10
C PHE A 6 -14.94 -0.92 0.27
N TYR A 7 -14.66 -1.64 -0.81
CA TYR A 7 -13.63 -1.28 -1.79
C TYR A 7 -13.94 -1.90 -3.15
N TRP A 8 -13.30 -1.37 -4.21
CA TRP A 8 -13.49 -1.87 -5.57
C TRP A 8 -13.22 -3.37 -5.67
N PRO A 9 -14.09 -4.15 -6.36
CA PRO A 9 -14.06 -5.62 -6.27
C PRO A 9 -12.97 -6.28 -7.11
N THR A 10 -12.40 -5.57 -8.11
CA THR A 10 -11.48 -6.12 -9.10
C THR A 10 -10.01 -5.82 -8.84
N ILE A 11 -9.71 -4.95 -7.88
CA ILE A 11 -8.35 -4.46 -7.61
C ILE A 11 -7.94 -4.63 -6.16
N GLN A 12 -6.64 -4.79 -5.94
CA GLN A 12 -6.04 -4.71 -4.61
C GLN A 12 -6.13 -3.28 -4.06
N GLY A 13 -5.51 -2.36 -4.76
CA GLY A 13 -5.52 -0.94 -4.48
C GLY A 13 -5.30 -0.60 -3.00
N ARG A 14 -5.92 0.47 -2.54
CA ARG A 14 -5.86 0.89 -1.12
C ARG A 14 -6.64 -0.03 -0.18
N GLY A 15 -7.58 -0.82 -0.68
CA GLY A 15 -8.32 -1.82 0.11
C GLY A 15 -7.45 -2.96 0.62
N GLU A 16 -6.36 -3.29 -0.09
CA GLU A 16 -5.50 -4.40 0.27
C GLU A 16 -4.73 -4.16 1.58
N PHE A 17 -4.37 -2.93 1.87
CA PHE A 17 -3.75 -2.56 3.15
C PHE A 17 -4.69 -2.90 4.32
N VAL A 18 -5.97 -2.67 4.15
CA VAL A 18 -7.01 -2.99 5.15
C VAL A 18 -7.24 -4.50 5.23
N ARG A 19 -7.30 -5.20 4.08
CA ARG A 19 -7.46 -6.67 4.05
C ARG A 19 -6.32 -7.35 4.81
N LEU A 20 -5.09 -6.95 4.58
CA LEU A 20 -3.92 -7.53 5.29
C LEU A 20 -4.01 -7.33 6.80
N ALA A 21 -4.47 -6.19 7.28
CA ALA A 21 -4.67 -5.96 8.72
C ALA A 21 -5.79 -6.84 9.30
N LEU A 22 -6.91 -6.98 8.60
CA LEU A 22 -8.02 -7.86 9.03
C LEU A 22 -7.60 -9.34 9.02
N GLU A 23 -6.87 -9.77 8.00
CA GLU A 23 -6.35 -11.14 7.88
C GLU A 23 -5.33 -11.45 8.98
N GLU A 24 -4.37 -10.57 9.23
CA GLU A 24 -3.39 -10.75 10.32
C GLU A 24 -4.07 -10.77 11.68
N ALA A 25 -5.06 -9.92 11.91
CA ALA A 25 -5.85 -9.93 13.13
C ALA A 25 -6.70 -11.22 13.29
N GLY A 26 -6.98 -11.92 12.19
CA GLY A 26 -7.83 -13.11 12.16
C GLY A 26 -9.28 -12.82 12.51
N VAL A 27 -9.75 -11.62 12.18
CA VAL A 27 -11.12 -11.18 12.47
C VAL A 27 -12.01 -11.39 11.25
N PRO A 28 -13.28 -11.81 11.43
CA PRO A 28 -14.20 -12.00 10.32
C PRO A 28 -14.58 -10.65 9.69
N TYR A 29 -14.57 -10.61 8.37
CA TYR A 29 -15.04 -9.47 7.60
C TYR A 29 -15.72 -9.90 6.30
N VAL A 30 -16.54 -9.02 5.75
CA VAL A 30 -17.17 -9.14 4.43
C VAL A 30 -16.57 -8.08 3.52
N ASP A 31 -16.04 -8.48 2.38
CA ASP A 31 -15.61 -7.58 1.30
C ASP A 31 -16.83 -7.26 0.43
N VAL A 32 -17.57 -6.22 0.81
CA VAL A 32 -18.97 -5.99 0.42
C VAL A 32 -19.16 -5.90 -1.09
N ALA A 33 -18.27 -5.15 -1.78
CA ALA A 33 -18.42 -4.95 -3.22
C ALA A 33 -18.19 -6.23 -4.04
N ARG A 34 -17.60 -7.27 -3.44
CA ARG A 34 -17.39 -8.58 -4.07
C ARG A 34 -18.58 -9.52 -3.93
N GLU A 35 -19.55 -9.15 -3.12
CA GLU A 35 -20.80 -9.89 -2.95
C GLU A 35 -21.85 -9.48 -3.99
N PRO A 36 -22.85 -10.34 -4.29
CA PRO A 36 -23.97 -9.97 -5.17
C PRO A 36 -24.64 -8.67 -4.73
N GLY A 37 -24.79 -7.71 -5.64
CA GLY A 37 -25.34 -6.38 -5.34
C GLY A 37 -24.46 -5.48 -4.48
N GLY A 38 -23.22 -5.90 -4.18
CA GLY A 38 -22.32 -5.21 -3.27
C GLY A 38 -21.87 -3.83 -3.74
N MET A 39 -21.70 -3.63 -5.04
CA MET A 39 -21.39 -2.32 -5.61
C MET A 39 -22.46 -1.27 -5.29
N GLY A 40 -23.74 -1.64 -5.46
CA GLY A 40 -24.85 -0.73 -5.11
C GLY A 40 -24.88 -0.42 -3.62
N ARG A 41 -24.62 -1.41 -2.75
CA ARG A 41 -24.49 -1.20 -1.30
C ARG A 41 -23.31 -0.29 -0.95
N MET A 42 -22.17 -0.44 -1.62
CA MET A 42 -21.00 0.42 -1.41
C MET A 42 -21.33 1.87 -1.76
N MET A 43 -21.93 2.11 -2.92
CA MET A 43 -22.28 3.47 -3.36
C MET A 43 -23.28 4.13 -2.41
N ALA A 44 -24.32 3.39 -1.99
CA ALA A 44 -25.31 3.88 -1.03
C ALA A 44 -24.70 4.17 0.37
N ALA A 45 -23.77 3.34 0.82
CA ALA A 45 -23.12 3.54 2.12
C ALA A 45 -22.09 4.68 2.10
N MET A 46 -21.52 5.01 0.93
CA MET A 46 -20.59 6.12 0.77
C MET A 46 -21.29 7.48 0.99
N ASP A 47 -22.56 7.59 0.59
CA ASP A 47 -23.38 8.79 0.80
C ASP A 47 -24.05 8.83 2.18
N GLY A 48 -23.49 8.13 3.18
CA GLY A 48 -24.04 8.06 4.53
C GLY A 48 -24.37 9.42 5.14
N PRO A 49 -25.43 9.50 5.99
CA PRO A 49 -26.07 10.78 6.31
C PRO A 49 -25.21 11.74 7.15
N ASP A 50 -24.40 11.22 8.10
CA ASP A 50 -23.70 12.09 9.05
C ASP A 50 -22.22 12.28 8.74
N HIS A 51 -21.53 11.20 8.30
CA HIS A 51 -20.08 11.19 8.01
C HIS A 51 -19.79 10.47 6.71
N PRO A 52 -20.09 11.08 5.54
CA PRO A 52 -19.91 10.45 4.25
C PRO A 52 -18.43 10.17 3.98
N SER A 53 -18.13 9.00 3.42
CA SER A 53 -16.78 8.68 2.95
C SER A 53 -16.53 9.33 1.59
N PHE A 54 -15.45 10.09 1.46
CA PHE A 54 -15.07 10.74 0.20
C PHE A 54 -14.86 9.71 -0.93
N ALA A 55 -14.22 8.57 -0.59
CA ALA A 55 -13.92 7.50 -1.53
C ALA A 55 -13.66 6.18 -0.76
N PRO A 56 -13.81 5.01 -1.40
CA PRO A 56 -13.34 3.75 -0.81
C PRO A 56 -11.79 3.71 -0.75
N PRO A 57 -11.19 2.99 0.23
CA PRO A 57 -11.87 2.13 1.17
C PRO A 57 -12.52 2.86 2.34
N PHE A 58 -13.62 2.28 2.81
CA PHE A 58 -14.15 2.57 4.12
C PHE A 58 -14.60 1.27 4.81
N LEU A 59 -14.63 1.29 6.13
CA LEU A 59 -14.92 0.14 6.98
C LEU A 59 -16.13 0.45 7.86
N LYS A 60 -17.11 -0.45 7.88
CA LYS A 60 -18.22 -0.38 8.84
C LYS A 60 -17.96 -1.36 9.98
N ALA A 61 -18.11 -0.86 11.20
CA ALA A 61 -17.93 -1.59 12.45
C ALA A 61 -19.13 -1.35 13.37
N GLY A 62 -20.21 -2.10 13.21
CA GLY A 62 -21.51 -1.81 13.80
C GLY A 62 -22.09 -0.54 13.20
N GLU A 63 -22.37 0.47 14.03
CA GLU A 63 -22.88 1.77 13.59
C GLU A 63 -21.76 2.74 13.14
N LEU A 64 -20.50 2.41 13.46
CA LEU A 64 -19.38 3.27 13.12
C LEU A 64 -18.93 3.05 11.66
N LEU A 65 -18.81 4.14 10.91
CA LEU A 65 -18.22 4.18 9.59
C LEU A 65 -16.85 4.88 9.66
N VAL A 66 -15.79 4.20 9.19
CA VAL A 66 -14.41 4.71 9.23
C VAL A 66 -13.88 4.78 7.80
N GLY A 67 -13.62 5.98 7.31
CA GLY A 67 -13.00 6.22 6.01
C GLY A 67 -11.48 6.43 6.11
N GLN A 68 -10.81 6.47 4.96
CA GLN A 68 -9.37 6.64 4.78
C GLN A 68 -8.52 5.45 5.28
N THR A 69 -7.69 4.90 4.40
CA THR A 69 -6.86 3.71 4.70
C THR A 69 -6.07 3.85 6.00
N ALA A 70 -5.34 4.95 6.18
CA ALA A 70 -4.53 5.15 7.38
C ALA A 70 -5.39 5.23 8.66
N ASN A 71 -6.56 5.87 8.58
CA ASN A 71 -7.50 5.98 9.70
C ASN A 71 -8.15 4.62 10.03
N ILE A 72 -8.49 3.82 9.02
CA ILE A 72 -8.99 2.45 9.22
C ILE A 72 -7.91 1.58 9.91
N LEU A 73 -6.66 1.69 9.48
CA LEU A 73 -5.55 0.94 10.06
C LEU A 73 -5.26 1.37 11.50
N LEU A 74 -5.31 2.66 11.80
CA LEU A 74 -5.22 3.18 13.17
C LEU A 74 -6.34 2.59 14.05
N PHE A 75 -7.58 2.59 13.56
CA PHE A 75 -8.74 2.02 14.25
C PHE A 75 -8.58 0.52 14.50
N LEU A 76 -8.17 -0.26 13.50
CA LEU A 76 -7.97 -1.71 13.62
C LEU A 76 -6.77 -2.03 14.50
N GLY A 77 -5.69 -1.27 14.37
CA GLY A 77 -4.44 -1.46 15.12
C GLY A 77 -4.65 -1.45 16.63
N GLN A 78 -5.40 -0.49 17.13
CA GLN A 78 -5.72 -0.36 18.55
C GLN A 78 -6.62 -1.50 19.07
N ARG A 79 -7.50 -2.03 18.23
CA ARG A 79 -8.49 -3.05 18.63
C ARG A 79 -7.95 -4.47 18.56
N HIS A 80 -6.96 -4.70 17.71
CA HIS A 80 -6.52 -6.06 17.37
C HIS A 80 -5.03 -6.29 17.62
N GLY A 81 -4.40 -5.43 18.44
CA GLY A 81 -2.99 -5.61 18.84
C GLY A 81 -1.99 -5.42 17.70
N LEU A 82 -2.36 -4.67 16.65
CA LEU A 82 -1.49 -4.30 15.53
C LEU A 82 -0.91 -2.89 15.69
N ALA A 83 -0.95 -2.34 16.89
CA ALA A 83 -0.32 -1.08 17.27
C ALA A 83 0.17 -1.19 18.73
N PRO A 84 1.16 -0.36 19.17
CA PRO A 84 1.55 -0.26 20.56
C PRO A 84 0.42 0.21 21.48
N ASP A 85 0.52 -0.16 22.76
CA ASP A 85 -0.45 0.24 23.77
C ASP A 85 -0.22 1.68 24.27
N ASP A 86 1.01 2.19 24.18
CA ASP A 86 1.38 3.54 24.57
C ASP A 86 1.10 4.57 23.46
N GLU A 87 0.87 5.82 23.87
CA GLU A 87 0.53 6.90 22.94
C GLU A 87 1.68 7.24 21.98
N GLN A 88 2.91 7.29 22.47
CA GLN A 88 4.08 7.61 21.67
C GLN A 88 4.27 6.58 20.55
N GLY A 89 4.17 5.31 20.87
CA GLY A 89 4.25 4.22 19.90
C GLY A 89 3.13 4.29 18.84
N ARG A 90 1.89 4.57 19.27
CA ARG A 90 0.75 4.73 18.33
C ARG A 90 0.96 5.89 17.37
N LEU A 91 1.42 7.04 17.86
CA LEU A 91 1.73 8.20 17.01
C LEU A 91 2.85 7.88 16.03
N TRP A 92 3.88 7.16 16.49
CA TRP A 92 4.99 6.76 15.62
C TRP A 92 4.56 5.79 14.50
N VAL A 93 3.79 4.75 14.83
CA VAL A 93 3.24 3.83 13.81
C VAL A 93 2.35 4.57 12.81
N ASN A 94 1.52 5.50 13.29
CA ASN A 94 0.67 6.30 12.42
C ASN A 94 1.49 7.23 11.51
N GLN A 95 2.57 7.83 12.01
CA GLN A 95 3.50 8.63 11.18
C GLN A 95 4.10 7.78 10.06
N ILE A 96 4.56 6.56 10.35
CA ILE A 96 5.08 5.63 9.34
C ILE A 96 3.98 5.32 8.30
N GLN A 97 2.76 5.03 8.75
CA GLN A 97 1.63 4.74 7.86
C GLN A 97 1.28 5.91 6.94
N LEU A 98 1.34 7.13 7.43
CA LEU A 98 1.11 8.33 6.62
C LEU A 98 2.23 8.51 5.57
N THR A 99 3.48 8.27 5.95
CA THR A 99 4.61 8.26 5.00
C THR A 99 4.46 7.18 3.91
N ILE A 100 3.94 5.99 4.28
CA ILE A 100 3.59 4.96 3.30
C ILE A 100 2.47 5.46 2.36
N ALA A 101 1.47 6.15 2.89
CA ALA A 101 0.38 6.69 2.07
C ALA A 101 0.87 7.74 1.05
N ASP A 102 1.86 8.56 1.41
CA ASP A 102 2.52 9.50 0.50
C ASP A 102 3.20 8.76 -0.65
N LEU A 103 3.98 7.71 -0.37
CA LEU A 103 4.66 6.92 -1.40
C LEU A 103 3.65 6.16 -2.30
N VAL A 104 2.54 5.69 -1.73
CA VAL A 104 1.43 5.09 -2.51
C VAL A 104 0.81 6.10 -3.48
N ALA A 105 0.66 7.36 -3.07
CA ALA A 105 0.17 8.40 -3.95
C ALA A 105 1.18 8.70 -5.07
N GLU A 106 2.47 8.80 -4.74
CA GLU A 106 3.52 8.99 -5.75
C GLU A 106 3.61 7.82 -6.73
N ALA A 107 3.42 6.58 -6.28
CA ALA A 107 3.37 5.41 -7.16
C ALA A 107 2.18 5.48 -8.14
N HIS A 108 1.01 5.90 -7.66
CA HIS A 108 -0.16 6.14 -8.53
C HIS A 108 0.13 7.22 -9.58
N ASP A 109 0.80 8.29 -9.20
CA ASP A 109 1.10 9.42 -10.08
C ASP A 109 2.12 9.08 -11.17
N THR A 110 2.83 7.94 -11.08
CA THR A 110 3.73 7.50 -12.17
C THR A 110 2.98 7.22 -13.46
N HIS A 111 1.71 6.81 -13.39
CA HIS A 111 0.88 6.53 -14.55
C HIS A 111 -0.29 7.51 -14.74
N HIS A 112 -0.51 8.44 -13.79
CA HIS A 112 -1.49 9.53 -13.87
C HIS A 112 -0.88 10.87 -13.43
N PRO A 113 0.22 11.33 -14.06
CA PRO A 113 0.97 12.48 -13.57
C PRO A 113 0.29 13.84 -13.79
N ILE A 114 -0.58 13.97 -14.78
CA ILE A 114 -1.28 15.23 -15.08
C ILE A 114 -2.63 15.28 -14.38
N ALA A 115 -3.45 14.23 -14.61
CA ALA A 115 -4.79 14.20 -14.02
C ALA A 115 -5.30 12.74 -13.92
N THR A 116 -6.02 12.45 -12.85
CA THR A 116 -6.66 11.15 -12.63
C THR A 116 -7.86 10.90 -13.55
N SER A 117 -8.41 11.97 -14.17
CA SER A 117 -9.49 11.90 -15.14
C SER A 117 -9.04 11.58 -16.57
N LEU A 118 -7.75 11.65 -16.84
CA LEU A 118 -7.17 11.28 -18.13
C LEU A 118 -6.78 9.80 -18.13
N TYR A 119 -6.87 9.15 -19.30
CA TYR A 119 -6.31 7.82 -19.47
C TYR A 119 -4.77 7.87 -19.50
N TYR A 120 -4.13 6.74 -19.20
CA TYR A 120 -2.67 6.63 -19.27
C TYR A 120 -2.14 7.01 -20.67
N GLU A 121 -2.85 6.60 -21.71
CA GLU A 121 -2.54 6.86 -23.11
C GLU A 121 -2.43 8.35 -23.46
N ASP A 122 -3.19 9.20 -22.75
CA ASP A 122 -3.25 10.66 -22.99
C ASP A 122 -2.07 11.40 -22.33
N GLN A 123 -1.32 10.74 -21.45
CA GLN A 123 -0.27 11.36 -20.61
C GLN A 123 1.03 10.54 -20.56
N ARG A 124 1.27 9.66 -21.52
CA ARG A 124 2.46 8.78 -21.57
C ARG A 124 3.81 9.50 -21.49
N PRO A 125 4.04 10.64 -22.18
CA PRO A 125 5.32 11.34 -22.11
C PRO A 125 5.62 11.84 -20.69
N GLU A 126 4.61 12.39 -20.01
CA GLU A 126 4.71 12.89 -18.64
C GLU A 126 4.85 11.73 -17.66
N ALA A 127 4.14 10.62 -17.89
CA ALA A 127 4.25 9.39 -17.09
C ALA A 127 5.67 8.82 -17.12
N LYS A 128 6.33 8.79 -18.27
CA LYS A 128 7.75 8.38 -18.38
C LYS A 128 8.69 9.26 -17.57
N ARG A 129 8.50 10.58 -17.65
CA ARG A 129 9.32 11.53 -16.87
C ARG A 129 9.08 11.36 -15.38
N ARG A 130 7.81 11.21 -14.97
CA ARG A 130 7.45 11.02 -13.56
C ARG A 130 7.97 9.69 -13.01
N ALA A 131 7.85 8.61 -13.79
CA ALA A 131 8.35 7.29 -13.40
C ALA A 131 9.88 7.26 -13.27
N ALA A 132 10.60 7.92 -14.18
CA ALA A 132 12.05 8.03 -14.09
C ALA A 132 12.49 8.72 -12.78
N ASP A 133 11.96 9.90 -12.45
CA ASP A 133 12.23 10.58 -11.17
C ASP A 133 11.83 9.73 -9.97
N PHE A 134 10.66 9.07 -10.05
CA PHE A 134 10.16 8.21 -8.99
C PHE A 134 11.12 7.05 -8.69
N ILE A 135 11.60 6.36 -9.72
CA ILE A 135 12.54 5.24 -9.60
C ILE A 135 13.92 5.70 -9.12
N GLU A 136 14.45 6.81 -9.69
CA GLU A 136 15.82 7.24 -9.45
C GLU A 136 15.98 8.02 -8.14
N THR A 137 14.95 8.74 -7.72
CA THR A 137 15.04 9.70 -6.61
C THR A 137 14.12 9.33 -5.47
N ARG A 138 12.83 9.05 -5.77
CA ARG A 138 11.82 8.94 -4.73
C ARG A 138 11.83 7.60 -4.02
N ILE A 139 11.86 6.48 -4.75
CA ILE A 139 11.96 5.14 -4.14
C ILE A 139 13.18 5.05 -3.23
N PRO A 140 14.42 5.41 -3.66
CA PRO A 140 15.58 5.38 -2.77
C PRO A 140 15.41 6.25 -1.52
N LYS A 141 14.88 7.46 -1.65
CA LYS A 141 14.67 8.35 -0.48
C LYS A 141 13.75 7.74 0.58
N PHE A 142 12.67 7.09 0.18
CA PHE A 142 11.75 6.43 1.11
C PHE A 142 12.36 5.14 1.66
N PHE A 143 13.01 4.36 0.83
CA PHE A 143 13.65 3.10 1.23
C PHE A 143 14.80 3.34 2.20
N ASP A 144 15.63 4.36 1.98
CA ASP A 144 16.67 4.79 2.95
C ASP A 144 16.09 5.08 4.33
N TRP A 145 14.92 5.72 4.35
CA TRP A 145 14.26 6.04 5.61
C TRP A 145 13.72 4.79 6.31
N PHE A 146 13.05 3.87 5.59
CA PHE A 146 12.55 2.62 6.17
C PHE A 146 13.70 1.69 6.60
N GLU A 147 14.73 1.55 5.78
CA GLU A 147 15.93 0.78 6.10
C GLU A 147 16.60 1.34 7.35
N GLY A 148 16.70 2.67 7.44
CA GLY A 148 17.23 3.36 8.61
C GLY A 148 16.43 3.11 9.88
N ILE A 149 15.11 3.02 9.82
CA ILE A 149 14.26 2.67 10.97
C ILE A 149 14.53 1.21 11.40
N LEU A 150 14.60 0.30 10.45
CA LEU A 150 14.84 -1.13 10.71
C LEU A 150 16.23 -1.39 11.28
N GLY A 151 17.23 -0.56 10.91
CA GLY A 151 18.62 -0.72 11.30
C GLY A 151 19.04 0.01 12.59
N ARG A 152 18.17 0.82 13.24
CA ARG A 152 18.57 1.68 14.37
C ARG A 152 17.72 1.47 15.62
N PRO A 153 18.30 1.49 16.84
CA PRO A 153 19.77 1.55 17.11
C PRO A 153 20.51 0.28 16.69
N GLU A 154 19.77 -0.81 16.49
CA GLU A 154 20.24 -2.12 16.04
C GLU A 154 19.18 -2.73 15.09
N PRO A 155 19.51 -3.72 14.26
CA PRO A 155 18.56 -4.37 13.35
C PRO A 155 17.37 -4.97 14.10
N LYS A 156 16.17 -4.75 13.56
CA LYS A 156 14.89 -5.18 14.13
C LYS A 156 14.14 -6.12 13.18
N ASP A 157 13.30 -6.94 13.76
CA ASP A 157 12.41 -7.81 12.99
C ASP A 157 11.29 -7.04 12.30
N TYR A 158 10.74 -6.03 12.96
CA TYR A 158 9.68 -5.15 12.49
C TYR A 158 10.01 -3.68 12.78
N LEU A 159 9.29 -2.76 12.21
CA LEU A 159 9.51 -1.32 12.33
C LEU A 159 9.58 -0.82 13.79
N LEU A 160 8.89 -1.51 14.70
CA LEU A 160 8.88 -1.17 16.13
C LEU A 160 9.50 -2.24 17.05
N GLY A 161 10.35 -3.11 16.55
CA GLY A 161 11.01 -4.16 17.33
C GLY A 161 10.52 -5.56 16.99
N GLU A 162 9.99 -6.31 17.96
CA GLU A 162 9.66 -7.75 17.78
C GLU A 162 8.19 -8.00 17.37
N ARG A 163 7.31 -7.01 17.50
CA ARG A 163 5.88 -7.16 17.24
C ARG A 163 5.49 -6.53 15.92
N VAL A 164 4.77 -7.29 15.08
CA VAL A 164 4.19 -6.77 13.86
C VAL A 164 3.14 -5.69 14.15
N THR A 165 3.14 -4.65 13.35
CA THR A 165 2.14 -3.58 13.38
C THR A 165 1.45 -3.48 12.02
N TYR A 166 0.37 -2.70 11.94
CA TYR A 166 -0.28 -2.45 10.65
C TYR A 166 0.64 -1.72 9.65
N ALA A 167 1.65 -0.97 10.12
CA ALA A 167 2.63 -0.32 9.24
C ALA A 167 3.56 -1.33 8.56
N ASP A 168 3.94 -2.43 9.25
CA ASP A 168 4.73 -3.52 8.65
C ASP A 168 3.95 -4.23 7.53
N LEU A 169 2.66 -4.49 7.76
CA LEU A 169 1.75 -5.07 6.75
C LEU A 169 1.59 -4.14 5.56
N SER A 170 1.51 -2.83 5.81
CA SER A 170 1.43 -1.82 4.76
C SER A 170 2.72 -1.73 3.97
N LEU A 171 3.86 -1.76 4.64
CA LEU A 171 5.17 -1.72 3.98
C LEU A 171 5.41 -2.98 3.13
N PHE A 172 4.98 -4.14 3.61
CA PHE A 172 4.94 -5.37 2.81
C PHE A 172 4.15 -5.19 1.51
N GLN A 173 2.92 -4.68 1.58
CA GLN A 173 2.07 -4.46 0.40
C GLN A 173 2.67 -3.43 -0.56
N LEU A 174 3.26 -2.37 -0.02
CA LEU A 174 3.94 -1.35 -0.80
C LEU A 174 5.11 -1.94 -1.60
N VAL A 175 6.01 -2.68 -0.93
CA VAL A 175 7.18 -3.31 -1.58
C VAL A 175 6.74 -4.32 -2.62
N ALA A 176 5.74 -5.17 -2.31
CA ALA A 176 5.18 -6.12 -3.27
C ALA A 176 4.60 -5.42 -4.50
N GLY A 177 3.89 -4.29 -4.29
CA GLY A 177 3.32 -3.49 -5.36
C GLY A 177 4.37 -2.82 -6.24
N LEU A 178 5.43 -2.26 -5.64
CA LEU A 178 6.54 -1.67 -6.38
C LEU A 178 7.32 -2.71 -7.20
N ARG A 179 7.56 -3.90 -6.64
CA ARG A 179 8.17 -5.03 -7.36
C ARG A 179 7.33 -5.49 -8.55
N TYR A 180 6.00 -5.43 -8.44
CA TYR A 180 5.12 -5.70 -9.57
C TYR A 180 5.15 -4.60 -10.62
N ALA A 181 5.08 -3.33 -10.21
CA ALA A 181 5.02 -2.20 -11.13
C ALA A 181 6.35 -1.96 -11.86
N PHE A 182 7.48 -2.14 -11.16
CA PHE A 182 8.83 -1.82 -11.64
C PHE A 182 9.81 -2.97 -11.41
N PRO A 183 9.58 -4.17 -12.00
CA PRO A 183 10.37 -5.36 -11.70
C PRO A 183 11.86 -5.21 -12.04
N GLN A 184 12.22 -4.54 -13.14
CA GLN A 184 13.61 -4.34 -13.53
C GLN A 184 14.33 -3.33 -12.63
N ALA A 185 13.65 -2.24 -12.29
CA ALA A 185 14.19 -1.22 -11.38
C ALA A 185 14.38 -1.79 -9.97
N LEU A 186 13.35 -2.46 -9.42
CA LEU A 186 13.40 -3.02 -8.07
C LEU A 186 14.41 -4.17 -7.95
N ALA A 187 14.63 -4.97 -8.98
CA ALA A 187 15.68 -6.01 -8.96
C ALA A 187 17.09 -5.43 -8.67
N ARG A 188 17.33 -4.16 -8.98
CA ARG A 188 18.60 -3.47 -8.69
C ARG A 188 18.56 -2.70 -7.36
N ILE A 189 17.44 -2.03 -7.10
CA ILE A 189 17.24 -1.20 -5.90
C ILE A 189 17.25 -2.09 -4.66
N ASP A 190 16.55 -3.21 -4.65
CA ASP A 190 16.41 -4.14 -3.51
C ASP A 190 17.75 -4.60 -2.92
N ALA A 191 18.79 -4.71 -3.74
CA ALA A 191 20.13 -5.10 -3.27
C ALA A 191 20.72 -4.12 -2.23
N GLY A 192 20.31 -2.85 -2.25
CA GLY A 192 20.70 -1.83 -1.30
C GLY A 192 19.90 -1.82 0.01
N TYR A 193 18.80 -2.61 0.10
CA TYR A 193 17.84 -2.56 1.21
C TYR A 193 17.54 -3.95 1.80
N PRO A 194 18.55 -4.61 2.40
CA PRO A 194 18.41 -5.98 2.89
C PRO A 194 17.44 -6.12 4.06
N LEU A 195 17.34 -5.12 4.97
CA LEU A 195 16.43 -5.18 6.11
C LEU A 195 14.97 -5.02 5.66
N LEU A 196 14.73 -4.14 4.70
CA LEU A 196 13.41 -3.97 4.10
C LEU A 196 12.96 -5.23 3.36
N SER A 197 13.85 -5.85 2.60
CA SER A 197 13.58 -7.14 1.93
C SER A 197 13.33 -8.25 2.96
N ALA A 198 14.11 -8.32 4.03
CA ALA A 198 13.90 -9.29 5.10
C ALA A 198 12.55 -9.08 5.84
N LEU A 199 12.13 -7.83 6.08
CA LEU A 199 10.81 -7.52 6.64
C LEU A 199 9.70 -8.01 5.70
N HIS A 200 9.80 -7.71 4.39
CA HIS A 200 8.84 -8.16 3.40
C HIS A 200 8.66 -9.70 3.46
N ASP A 201 9.76 -10.44 3.44
CA ASP A 201 9.73 -11.91 3.44
C ASP A 201 9.19 -12.46 4.77
N ARG A 202 9.54 -11.82 5.89
CA ARG A 202 9.03 -12.20 7.22
C ARG A 202 7.52 -11.99 7.31
N VAL A 203 6.99 -10.89 6.80
CA VAL A 203 5.54 -10.63 6.76
C VAL A 203 4.85 -11.66 5.86
N ALA A 204 5.40 -11.96 4.68
CA ALA A 204 4.84 -12.97 3.77
C ALA A 204 4.74 -14.37 4.40
N GLN A 205 5.66 -14.72 5.31
CA GLN A 205 5.72 -16.01 5.99
C GLN A 205 4.83 -16.10 7.25
N ARG A 206 4.22 -15.01 7.69
CA ARG A 206 3.30 -15.05 8.84
C ARG A 206 2.12 -15.97 8.53
N PRO A 207 1.75 -16.89 9.44
CA PRO A 207 0.81 -17.98 9.10
C PRO A 207 -0.51 -17.52 8.48
N ARG A 208 -1.11 -16.45 9.00
CA ARG A 208 -2.38 -15.91 8.47
C ARG A 208 -2.17 -15.18 7.15
N ILE A 209 -1.10 -14.42 7.02
CA ILE A 209 -0.75 -13.73 5.77
C ILE A 209 -0.42 -14.75 4.69
N ALA A 210 0.42 -15.75 4.95
CA ALA A 210 0.75 -16.81 4.00
C ALA A 210 -0.51 -17.56 3.51
N ALA A 211 -1.43 -17.89 4.43
CA ALA A 211 -2.70 -18.52 4.09
C ALA A 211 -3.59 -17.61 3.21
N TYR A 212 -3.61 -16.31 3.51
CA TYR A 212 -4.33 -15.33 2.70
C TYR A 212 -3.72 -15.19 1.30
N LEU A 213 -2.40 -15.04 1.21
CA LEU A 213 -1.67 -14.92 -0.06
C LEU A 213 -1.90 -16.13 -0.99
N ALA A 214 -2.03 -17.34 -0.43
CA ALA A 214 -2.31 -18.57 -1.17
C ALA A 214 -3.80 -18.75 -1.51
N SER A 215 -4.68 -17.91 -0.99
CA SER A 215 -6.13 -18.05 -1.15
C SER A 215 -6.67 -17.30 -2.38
N LYS A 216 -7.85 -17.70 -2.86
CA LYS A 216 -8.61 -16.96 -3.91
C LYS A 216 -9.15 -15.62 -3.42
N ARG A 217 -9.06 -15.30 -2.13
CA ARG A 217 -9.48 -14.02 -1.57
C ARG A 217 -8.49 -12.91 -1.90
N ARG A 218 -7.20 -13.24 -2.03
CA ARG A 218 -6.17 -12.33 -2.53
C ARG A 218 -6.36 -12.12 -4.03
N LEU A 219 -6.64 -10.89 -4.43
CA LEU A 219 -6.68 -10.52 -5.84
C LEU A 219 -5.26 -10.47 -6.41
N PRO A 220 -5.04 -10.82 -7.69
CA PRO A 220 -3.78 -10.53 -8.35
C PRO A 220 -3.58 -9.02 -8.52
N PHE A 221 -2.34 -8.60 -8.67
CA PHE A 221 -2.06 -7.28 -9.24
C PHE A 221 -2.57 -7.22 -10.68
N ASN A 222 -2.95 -6.04 -11.13
CA ASN A 222 -3.40 -5.78 -12.49
C ASN A 222 -3.17 -4.31 -12.88
N GLU A 223 -3.53 -3.95 -14.11
CA GLU A 223 -3.32 -2.61 -14.67
C GLU A 223 -4.49 -1.63 -14.41
N GLU A 224 -5.39 -1.97 -13.49
CA GLU A 224 -6.49 -1.10 -13.06
C GLU A 224 -6.24 -0.50 -11.65
N GLY A 225 -5.30 -1.09 -10.90
CA GLY A 225 -4.98 -0.69 -9.52
C GLY A 225 -4.03 0.50 -9.41
N ILE A 226 -3.43 0.65 -8.21
CA ILE A 226 -2.40 1.67 -7.92
C ILE A 226 -1.06 1.27 -8.54
N PHE A 227 -0.68 0.02 -8.33
CA PHE A 227 0.55 -0.54 -8.86
C PHE A 227 0.26 -1.17 -10.23
N ARG A 228 0.67 -0.49 -11.29
CA ARG A 228 0.48 -0.92 -12.67
C ARG A 228 1.81 -1.16 -13.31
N HIS A 229 1.93 -2.25 -14.06
CA HIS A 229 3.14 -2.54 -14.80
C HIS A 229 3.00 -2.08 -16.25
N TYR A 230 3.84 -1.13 -16.63
CA TYR A 230 4.03 -0.71 -18.02
C TYR A 230 5.53 -0.78 -18.34
N ASP A 231 5.91 -1.62 -19.30
CA ASP A 231 7.33 -1.82 -19.68
C ASP A 231 8.07 -0.50 -19.91
N GLU A 232 7.39 0.48 -20.47
CA GLU A 232 7.96 1.78 -20.80
C GLU A 232 8.17 2.70 -19.58
N LEU A 233 7.58 2.38 -18.43
CA LEU A 233 7.78 3.10 -17.16
C LEU A 233 8.84 2.44 -16.29
N ASP A 234 9.18 1.18 -16.53
CA ASP A 234 10.23 0.43 -15.81
C ASP A 234 11.59 0.54 -16.48
N GLN A 235 11.79 1.59 -17.28
CA GLN A 235 13.07 1.83 -17.95
C GLN A 235 13.99 2.63 -17.03
N VAL A 236 15.20 2.08 -16.86
CA VAL A 236 16.28 2.78 -16.20
C VAL A 236 16.93 3.70 -17.19
N ALA A 237 17.08 4.96 -16.85
CA ALA A 237 17.95 5.83 -17.61
C ALA A 237 19.35 5.19 -17.68
N HIS A 238 19.79 4.82 -18.87
CA HIS A 238 21.18 4.43 -19.07
C HIS A 238 22.04 5.65 -18.71
N PRO A 239 23.02 5.53 -17.79
CA PRO A 239 24.02 6.58 -17.61
C PRO A 239 24.86 6.64 -18.88
N GLY A 240 24.43 7.42 -19.87
CA GLY A 240 25.16 7.47 -21.15
C GLY A 240 24.51 8.24 -22.29
N ALA A 241 23.26 8.71 -22.18
CA ALA A 241 22.70 9.65 -23.14
C ALA A 241 23.19 11.08 -22.78
N GLY A 242 24.47 11.30 -23.01
CA GLY A 242 25.15 12.58 -22.79
C GLY A 242 24.40 13.70 -23.51
N HIS A 243 24.29 14.84 -22.87
CA HIS A 243 24.10 16.13 -23.50
C HIS A 243 25.24 16.33 -24.52
N GLY A 244 25.01 15.86 -25.73
CA GLY A 244 25.78 16.27 -26.91
C GLY A 244 25.40 17.71 -27.16
N GLY A 245 26.36 18.62 -26.94
CA GLY A 245 26.19 20.03 -27.09
C GLY A 245 25.85 20.44 -28.52
N GLY A 246 25.20 21.55 -28.64
CA GLY A 246 24.94 22.37 -29.79
C GLY A 246 24.49 23.74 -29.31
#